data_480f19021c672af45b794d9de6487580
#
_entry.id   480f19021c672af45b794d9de6487580
#
_cell.length_a   1.000
_cell.length_b   1.000
_cell.length_c   1.000
_cell.angle_alpha   90.00
_cell.angle_beta   90.00
_cell.angle_gamma   90.00
#
_symmetry.space_group_name_H-M   'P 1'
#
loop_
_entity.id
_entity.type
_entity.pdbx_description
1 polymer ?
#
loop_
_entity_poly.entity_id
_entity_poly.type
_entity_poly.pdbx_seq_one_letter_code
_entity_poly.pdbx_strand_id
1 'polypeptide(L)'
;MTTAPIVLVPGFWLGAWAWDEVAVALRVDGHDVTAVTLPGLESAVADRSAITMSDHVDAISEAVRAAGAPVVLAVHSGAGVSGYGASDRVPEQIAAMVYVDSGPATAALDPDLSAVEVPLPTWEELEEDPGNSLEGLSTEQLETFRRRAVPEPGAALREAPVLTNAARLDVPSTVVCTALSSEQIKDAIEQGYAWVGGLAELHDVTYVDLPTSHWSMWSRPRELAGIIGDIAKAHAPTA
;
A
#
# COMPACT_ATOMS: atom_id res chain seq x y z
N MET A 1 22.90 -13.01 -5.50
CA MET A 1 21.89 -13.05 -6.57
C MET A 1 21.23 -11.68 -6.58
N THR A 2 21.10 -11.05 -7.72
CA THR A 2 20.35 -9.78 -7.85
C THR A 2 18.86 -10.08 -7.66
N THR A 3 18.20 -9.42 -6.73
CA THR A 3 16.75 -9.49 -6.54
C THR A 3 16.09 -8.29 -7.19
N ALA A 4 14.79 -8.33 -7.45
CA ALA A 4 14.07 -7.14 -7.89
C ALA A 4 14.18 -6.06 -6.79
N PRO A 5 14.40 -4.77 -7.13
CA PRO A 5 14.30 -3.68 -6.17
C PRO A 5 12.89 -3.61 -5.58
N ILE A 6 12.76 -3.09 -4.36
CA ILE A 6 11.49 -3.02 -3.64
C ILE A 6 11.13 -1.56 -3.39
N VAL A 7 9.90 -1.17 -3.74
CA VAL A 7 9.32 0.13 -3.40
C VAL A 7 8.19 -0.09 -2.40
N LEU A 8 8.24 0.59 -1.26
CA LEU A 8 7.28 0.48 -0.16
C LEU A 8 6.48 1.77 -0.05
N VAL A 9 5.16 1.68 -0.13
CA VAL A 9 4.24 2.83 -0.04
C VAL A 9 3.31 2.65 1.15
N PRO A 10 3.34 3.54 2.14
CA PRO A 10 2.48 3.45 3.31
C PRO A 10 1.05 3.89 2.99
N GLY A 11 0.11 3.43 3.83
CA GLY A 11 -1.28 3.85 3.79
C GLY A 11 -1.51 5.25 4.34
N PHE A 12 -2.78 5.59 4.56
CA PHE A 12 -3.21 6.91 5.01
C PHE A 12 -2.52 7.35 6.31
N TRP A 13 -2.32 8.66 6.43
CA TRP A 13 -1.70 9.35 7.56
C TRP A 13 -0.21 9.09 7.76
N LEU A 14 0.40 8.23 6.94
CA LEU A 14 1.75 7.70 7.15
C LEU A 14 2.74 8.22 6.11
N GLY A 15 4.00 8.33 6.51
CA GLY A 15 5.13 8.54 5.60
C GLY A 15 6.00 7.29 5.52
N ALA A 16 7.10 7.38 4.78
CA ALA A 16 8.09 6.30 4.58
C ALA A 16 8.55 5.65 5.90
N TRP A 17 8.56 6.40 6.98
CA TRP A 17 8.95 5.95 8.33
C TRP A 17 8.14 4.76 8.85
N ALA A 18 6.91 4.58 8.35
CA ALA A 18 6.08 3.46 8.78
C ALA A 18 6.68 2.11 8.39
N TRP A 19 7.53 2.10 7.38
CA TRP A 19 8.21 0.92 6.87
C TRP A 19 9.61 0.69 7.44
N ASP A 20 10.10 1.52 8.39
CA ASP A 20 11.48 1.49 8.86
C ASP A 20 11.94 0.09 9.28
N GLU A 21 11.14 -0.63 10.09
CA GLU A 21 11.51 -1.97 10.57
C GLU A 21 11.55 -3.01 9.44
N VAL A 22 10.56 -2.98 8.54
CA VAL A 22 10.50 -3.86 7.37
C VAL A 22 11.65 -3.55 6.41
N ALA A 23 11.92 -2.27 6.14
CA ALA A 23 13.01 -1.85 5.27
C ALA A 23 14.39 -2.25 5.82
N VAL A 24 14.59 -2.17 7.14
CA VAL A 24 15.81 -2.65 7.79
C VAL A 24 15.97 -4.15 7.61
N ALA A 25 14.91 -4.94 7.85
CA ALA A 25 14.95 -6.39 7.68
C ALA A 25 15.28 -6.79 6.24
N LEU A 26 14.59 -6.18 5.26
CA LEU A 26 14.84 -6.43 3.83
C LEU A 26 16.27 -6.07 3.40
N ARG A 27 16.81 -4.95 3.89
CA ARG A 27 18.19 -4.53 3.58
C ARG A 27 19.23 -5.47 4.21
N VAL A 28 18.97 -5.99 5.41
CA VAL A 28 19.83 -7.01 6.04
C VAL A 28 19.87 -8.29 5.20
N ASP A 29 18.75 -8.63 4.56
CA ASP A 29 18.66 -9.77 3.64
C ASP A 29 19.19 -9.47 2.21
N GLY A 30 19.76 -8.27 2.01
CA GLY A 30 20.45 -7.88 0.78
C GLY A 30 19.57 -7.31 -0.33
N HIS A 31 18.33 -6.91 -0.01
CA HIS A 31 17.44 -6.24 -0.97
C HIS A 31 17.73 -4.74 -1.08
N ASP A 32 17.57 -4.19 -2.28
CA ASP A 32 17.51 -2.74 -2.50
C ASP A 32 16.09 -2.27 -2.22
N VAL A 33 15.94 -1.31 -1.28
CA VAL A 33 14.63 -0.92 -0.74
C VAL A 33 14.50 0.60 -0.68
N THR A 34 13.45 1.12 -1.29
CA THR A 34 13.02 2.52 -1.20
C THR A 34 11.64 2.59 -0.55
N ALA A 35 11.49 3.36 0.53
CA ALA A 35 10.20 3.70 1.11
C ALA A 35 9.82 5.13 0.72
N VAL A 36 8.56 5.34 0.33
CA VAL A 36 8.05 6.61 -0.20
C VAL A 36 7.21 7.33 0.85
N THR A 37 7.34 8.66 0.90
CA THR A 37 6.34 9.54 1.53
C THR A 37 5.57 10.22 0.40
N LEU A 38 4.26 10.03 0.34
CA LEU A 38 3.43 10.60 -0.70
C LEU A 38 3.24 12.11 -0.50
N PRO A 39 2.97 12.89 -1.58
CA PRO A 39 2.70 14.32 -1.51
C PRO A 39 1.60 14.66 -0.51
N GLY A 40 1.84 15.67 0.31
CA GLY A 40 0.95 16.11 1.40
C GLY A 40 1.15 15.36 2.72
N LEU A 41 1.95 14.29 2.74
CA LEU A 41 2.25 13.50 3.95
C LEU A 41 3.65 13.78 4.53
N GLU A 42 4.36 14.77 4.01
CA GLU A 42 5.71 15.13 4.47
C GLU A 42 5.71 15.81 5.84
N SER A 43 4.67 16.54 6.16
CA SER A 43 4.56 17.25 7.44
C SER A 43 3.12 17.62 7.80
N ALA A 44 2.89 17.85 9.09
CA ALA A 44 1.58 18.31 9.59
C ALA A 44 1.17 19.70 9.07
N VAL A 45 2.14 20.52 8.58
CA VAL A 45 1.90 21.88 8.07
C VAL A 45 1.91 21.95 6.53
N ALA A 46 1.96 20.81 5.84
CA ALA A 46 1.86 20.78 4.39
C ALA A 46 0.49 21.30 3.92
N ASP A 47 0.47 22.05 2.81
CA ASP A 47 -0.79 22.43 2.15
C ASP A 47 -1.27 21.27 1.29
N ARG A 48 -2.45 20.73 1.63
CA ARG A 48 -3.07 19.59 0.96
C ARG A 48 -4.15 19.98 -0.05
N SER A 49 -4.45 21.29 -0.13
CA SER A 49 -5.59 21.78 -0.91
C SER A 49 -5.50 21.52 -2.41
N ALA A 50 -4.27 21.43 -2.94
CA ALA A 50 -4.00 21.18 -4.36
C ALA A 50 -3.53 19.75 -4.65
N ILE A 51 -3.33 18.91 -3.64
CA ILE A 51 -2.90 17.52 -3.84
C ILE A 51 -4.05 16.70 -4.40
N THR A 52 -3.76 15.91 -5.45
CA THR A 52 -4.71 15.06 -6.16
C THR A 52 -4.31 13.58 -6.06
N MET A 53 -5.22 12.67 -6.40
CA MET A 53 -4.88 11.25 -6.59
C MET A 53 -3.79 11.07 -7.64
N SER A 54 -3.80 11.89 -8.70
CA SER A 54 -2.76 11.84 -9.74
C SER A 54 -1.38 12.17 -9.20
N ASP A 55 -1.25 13.11 -8.26
CA ASP A 55 0.06 13.44 -7.64
C ASP A 55 0.61 12.24 -6.84
N HIS A 56 -0.26 11.49 -6.15
CA HIS A 56 0.14 10.26 -5.47
C HIS A 56 0.59 9.19 -6.47
N VAL A 57 -0.16 8.98 -7.55
CA VAL A 57 0.19 8.04 -8.64
C VAL A 57 1.51 8.43 -9.30
N ASP A 58 1.74 9.74 -9.54
CA ASP A 58 2.97 10.26 -10.12
C ASP A 58 4.16 10.00 -9.22
N ALA A 59 4.05 10.29 -7.92
CA ALA A 59 5.12 10.07 -6.94
C ALA A 59 5.53 8.59 -6.85
N ILE A 60 4.55 7.66 -6.85
CA ILE A 60 4.83 6.23 -6.87
C ILE A 60 5.50 5.83 -8.18
N SER A 61 4.98 6.29 -9.31
CA SER A 61 5.53 5.98 -10.64
C SER A 61 6.97 6.50 -10.81
N GLU A 62 7.27 7.67 -10.24
CA GLU A 62 8.63 8.23 -10.22
C GLU A 62 9.59 7.38 -9.37
N ALA A 63 9.15 6.93 -8.19
CA ALA A 63 9.94 6.03 -7.34
C ALA A 63 10.23 4.68 -8.04
N VAL A 64 9.23 4.13 -8.74
CA VAL A 64 9.38 2.91 -9.57
C VAL A 64 10.43 3.14 -10.67
N ARG A 65 10.32 4.24 -11.43
CA ARG A 65 11.30 4.57 -12.50
C ARG A 65 12.71 4.77 -11.96
N ALA A 66 12.83 5.41 -10.81
CA ALA A 66 14.12 5.72 -10.19
C ALA A 66 14.90 4.47 -9.76
N ALA A 67 14.25 3.34 -9.56
CA ALA A 67 14.89 2.08 -9.22
C ALA A 67 15.72 1.48 -10.37
N GLY A 68 15.51 1.90 -11.63
CA GLY A 68 16.31 1.51 -12.78
C GLY A 68 16.14 0.07 -13.26
N ALA A 69 15.26 -0.70 -12.62
CA ALA A 69 14.87 -2.07 -13.01
C ALA A 69 13.42 -2.30 -12.57
N PRO A 70 12.71 -3.31 -13.11
CA PRO A 70 11.37 -3.66 -12.64
C PRO A 70 11.35 -3.98 -11.14
N VAL A 71 10.42 -3.38 -10.42
CA VAL A 71 10.36 -3.42 -8.94
C VAL A 71 9.27 -4.36 -8.44
N VAL A 72 9.40 -4.82 -7.20
CA VAL A 72 8.26 -5.24 -6.39
C VAL A 72 7.69 -3.98 -5.72
N LEU A 73 6.46 -3.62 -6.08
CA LEU A 73 5.75 -2.47 -5.50
C LEU A 73 4.81 -2.96 -4.40
N ALA A 74 5.17 -2.69 -3.15
CA ALA A 74 4.35 -3.03 -2.00
C ALA A 74 3.60 -1.79 -1.50
N VAL A 75 2.28 -1.86 -1.48
CA VAL A 75 1.37 -0.80 -1.05
C VAL A 75 0.53 -1.26 0.12
N HIS A 76 0.33 -0.40 1.11
CA HIS A 76 -0.45 -0.71 2.31
C HIS A 76 -1.76 0.08 2.32
N SER A 77 -2.85 -0.56 2.75
CA SER A 77 -4.11 0.11 3.07
C SER A 77 -4.60 1.04 1.95
N GLY A 78 -4.96 2.28 2.25
CA GLY A 78 -5.45 3.27 1.28
C GLY A 78 -4.52 3.55 0.09
N ALA A 79 -3.21 3.25 0.20
CA ALA A 79 -2.30 3.36 -0.93
C ALA A 79 -2.56 2.32 -2.04
N GLY A 80 -3.45 1.34 -1.83
CA GLY A 80 -3.89 0.42 -2.88
C GLY A 80 -4.50 1.13 -4.08
N VAL A 81 -5.22 2.24 -3.87
CA VAL A 81 -5.82 3.07 -4.93
C VAL A 81 -4.74 3.68 -5.82
N SER A 82 -3.82 4.43 -5.21
CA SER A 82 -2.73 5.11 -5.94
C SER A 82 -1.70 4.12 -6.50
N GLY A 83 -1.43 3.03 -5.78
CA GLY A 83 -0.57 1.93 -6.25
C GLY A 83 -1.14 1.23 -7.49
N TYR A 84 -2.45 0.99 -7.53
CA TYR A 84 -3.09 0.44 -8.71
C TYR A 84 -3.07 1.44 -9.90
N GLY A 85 -3.26 2.73 -9.62
CA GLY A 85 -3.03 3.77 -10.62
C GLY A 85 -1.60 3.79 -11.16
N ALA A 86 -0.60 3.57 -10.32
CA ALA A 86 0.80 3.47 -10.75
C ALA A 86 1.05 2.22 -11.60
N SER A 87 0.42 1.07 -11.28
CA SER A 87 0.52 -0.14 -12.12
C SER A 87 -0.10 0.04 -13.50
N ASP A 88 -1.11 0.90 -13.64
CA ASP A 88 -1.65 1.30 -14.95
C ASP A 88 -0.66 2.17 -15.74
N ARG A 89 0.07 3.05 -15.03
CA ARG A 89 0.96 4.03 -15.67
C ARG A 89 2.31 3.47 -16.10
N VAL A 90 2.86 2.50 -15.35
CA VAL A 90 4.19 1.92 -15.58
C VAL A 90 4.22 0.40 -15.42
N PRO A 91 3.28 -0.36 -16.01
CA PRO A 91 3.14 -1.80 -15.77
C PRO A 91 4.40 -2.58 -16.08
N GLU A 92 5.14 -2.20 -17.15
CA GLU A 92 6.37 -2.86 -17.57
C GLU A 92 7.56 -2.66 -16.60
N GLN A 93 7.45 -1.72 -15.66
CA GLN A 93 8.44 -1.44 -14.63
C GLN A 93 8.08 -2.02 -13.26
N ILE A 94 6.97 -2.77 -13.18
CA ILE A 94 6.53 -3.45 -11.98
C ILE A 94 6.59 -4.96 -12.23
N ALA A 95 7.53 -5.61 -11.56
CA ALA A 95 7.73 -7.06 -11.66
C ALA A 95 6.65 -7.83 -10.88
N ALA A 96 6.17 -7.27 -9.76
CA ALA A 96 5.02 -7.76 -9.00
C ALA A 96 4.43 -6.66 -8.11
N MET A 97 3.12 -6.74 -7.88
CA MET A 97 2.42 -5.94 -6.87
C MET A 97 2.29 -6.74 -5.57
N VAL A 98 2.40 -6.05 -4.43
CA VAL A 98 2.07 -6.60 -3.10
C VAL A 98 1.09 -5.66 -2.41
N TYR A 99 -0.14 -6.10 -2.24
CA TYR A 99 -1.18 -5.38 -1.50
C TYR A 99 -1.17 -5.85 -0.05
N VAL A 100 -0.68 -5.03 0.85
CA VAL A 100 -0.58 -5.35 2.29
C VAL A 100 -1.82 -4.83 3.00
N ASP A 101 -2.68 -5.74 3.42
CA ASP A 101 -4.02 -5.46 3.97
C ASP A 101 -4.77 -4.40 3.14
N SER A 102 -4.79 -4.61 1.83
CA SER A 102 -5.22 -3.66 0.82
C SER A 102 -5.66 -4.40 -0.45
N GLY A 103 -6.16 -3.65 -1.41
CA GLY A 103 -6.50 -4.17 -2.74
C GLY A 103 -6.41 -3.09 -3.82
N PRO A 104 -6.44 -3.50 -5.10
CA PRO A 104 -6.49 -2.60 -6.25
C PRO A 104 -7.88 -1.98 -6.38
N ALA A 105 -8.09 -0.82 -5.75
CA ALA A 105 -9.36 -0.11 -5.85
C ALA A 105 -9.56 0.49 -7.25
N THR A 106 -10.74 0.27 -7.82
CA THR A 106 -11.12 0.76 -9.15
C THR A 106 -11.97 2.04 -9.11
N ALA A 107 -12.40 2.45 -7.91
CA ALA A 107 -13.21 3.64 -7.68
C ALA A 107 -12.68 4.43 -6.48
N ALA A 108 -13.20 5.63 -6.28
CA ALA A 108 -12.95 6.42 -5.08
C ALA A 108 -13.45 5.68 -3.83
N LEU A 109 -12.72 5.81 -2.71
CA LEU A 109 -13.10 5.19 -1.43
C LEU A 109 -14.26 5.95 -0.77
N ASP A 110 -14.27 7.28 -0.91
CA ASP A 110 -15.34 8.16 -0.43
C ASP A 110 -15.57 9.30 -1.43
N PRO A 111 -16.37 9.07 -2.48
CA PRO A 111 -16.59 10.06 -3.55
C PRO A 111 -17.34 11.32 -3.08
N ASP A 112 -18.05 11.25 -1.97
CA ASP A 112 -18.82 12.37 -1.41
C ASP A 112 -18.02 13.21 -0.41
N LEU A 113 -16.79 12.83 -0.11
CA LEU A 113 -15.92 13.56 0.81
C LEU A 113 -15.65 14.98 0.33
N SER A 114 -16.02 15.99 1.11
CA SER A 114 -15.78 17.40 0.81
C SER A 114 -14.58 18.01 1.55
N ALA A 115 -14.04 17.30 2.54
CA ALA A 115 -12.92 17.79 3.33
C ALA A 115 -11.63 17.89 2.48
N VAL A 116 -10.84 18.94 2.70
CA VAL A 116 -9.52 19.13 2.08
C VAL A 116 -8.52 18.11 2.62
N GLU A 117 -8.63 17.81 3.91
CA GLU A 117 -7.78 16.84 4.60
C GLU A 117 -8.59 16.04 5.61
N VAL A 118 -8.14 14.82 5.89
CA VAL A 118 -8.76 13.88 6.84
C VAL A 118 -7.75 13.56 7.94
N PRO A 119 -7.94 14.03 9.17
CA PRO A 119 -7.06 13.73 10.29
C PRO A 119 -7.16 12.24 10.67
N LEU A 120 -6.10 11.73 11.32
CA LEU A 120 -6.16 10.39 11.92
C LEU A 120 -7.28 10.35 12.97
N PRO A 121 -8.27 9.42 12.82
CA PRO A 121 -9.36 9.26 13.77
C PRO A 121 -8.89 8.84 15.17
N THR A 122 -9.78 8.83 16.14
CA THR A 122 -9.52 8.18 17.44
C THR A 122 -9.33 6.66 17.24
N TRP A 123 -8.73 5.97 18.21
CA TRP A 123 -8.59 4.52 18.13
C TRP A 123 -9.95 3.82 18.12
N GLU A 124 -10.91 4.34 18.86
CA GLU A 124 -12.29 3.83 18.92
C GLU A 124 -12.96 3.93 17.55
N GLU A 125 -12.85 5.09 16.88
CA GLU A 125 -13.39 5.28 15.51
C GLU A 125 -12.69 4.40 14.47
N LEU A 126 -11.38 4.18 14.59
CA LEU A 126 -10.66 3.26 13.68
C LEU A 126 -11.14 1.82 13.81
N GLU A 127 -11.33 1.34 15.03
CA GLU A 127 -11.75 -0.04 15.32
C GLU A 127 -13.25 -0.30 15.09
N GLU A 128 -14.05 0.73 14.73
CA GLU A 128 -15.41 0.52 14.22
C GLU A 128 -15.41 -0.29 12.91
N ASP A 129 -14.34 -0.16 12.10
CA ASP A 129 -14.11 -1.01 10.94
C ASP A 129 -13.19 -2.19 11.31
N PRO A 130 -13.66 -3.45 11.27
CA PRO A 130 -12.85 -4.62 11.56
C PRO A 130 -11.57 -4.72 10.71
N GLY A 131 -11.56 -4.10 9.52
CA GLY A 131 -10.38 -4.00 8.67
C GLY A 131 -9.28 -3.14 9.26
N ASN A 132 -9.57 -2.28 10.24
CA ASN A 132 -8.59 -1.40 10.90
C ASN A 132 -8.13 -1.92 12.27
N SER A 133 -8.03 -3.24 12.46
CA SER A 133 -7.62 -3.84 13.72
C SER A 133 -6.27 -3.33 14.23
N LEU A 134 -6.25 -2.91 15.50
CA LEU A 134 -5.03 -2.52 16.24
C LEU A 134 -4.40 -3.70 17.02
N GLU A 135 -4.94 -4.90 16.88
CA GLU A 135 -4.52 -6.09 17.63
C GLU A 135 -3.01 -6.37 17.47
N GLY A 136 -2.31 -6.51 18.58
CA GLY A 136 -0.87 -6.80 18.60
C GLY A 136 0.03 -5.57 18.50
N LEU A 137 -0.51 -4.35 18.40
CA LEU A 137 0.27 -3.12 18.52
C LEU A 137 0.54 -2.79 19.98
N SER A 138 1.78 -2.43 20.31
CA SER A 138 2.15 -1.95 21.63
C SER A 138 1.69 -0.50 21.86
N THR A 139 1.58 -0.11 23.13
CA THR A 139 1.28 1.29 23.49
C THR A 139 2.30 2.26 22.87
N GLU A 140 3.57 1.91 22.85
CA GLU A 140 4.64 2.74 22.26
C GLU A 140 4.45 2.92 20.74
N GLN A 141 4.02 1.88 20.03
CA GLN A 141 3.71 1.94 18.60
C GLN A 141 2.49 2.84 18.34
N LEU A 142 1.43 2.71 19.13
CA LEU A 142 0.24 3.57 19.05
C LEU A 142 0.58 5.04 19.35
N GLU A 143 1.37 5.31 20.39
CA GLU A 143 1.85 6.67 20.69
C GLU A 143 2.72 7.24 19.55
N THR A 144 3.58 6.42 18.95
CA THR A 144 4.40 6.82 17.81
C THR A 144 3.55 7.10 16.59
N PHE A 145 2.55 6.27 16.31
CA PHE A 145 1.58 6.50 15.25
C PHE A 145 0.88 7.84 15.45
N ARG A 146 0.24 8.05 16.60
CA ARG A 146 -0.48 9.31 16.92
C ARG A 146 0.41 10.54 16.80
N ARG A 147 1.67 10.44 17.20
CA ARG A 147 2.62 11.54 17.17
C ARG A 147 3.12 11.87 15.75
N ARG A 148 3.29 10.84 14.90
CA ARG A 148 3.90 10.98 13.57
C ARG A 148 2.90 11.04 12.42
N ALA A 149 1.68 10.62 12.67
CA ALA A 149 0.61 10.72 11.68
C ALA A 149 0.36 12.18 11.28
N VAL A 150 0.11 12.40 10.02
CA VAL A 150 -0.31 13.68 9.46
C VAL A 150 -1.64 13.51 8.75
N PRO A 151 -2.47 14.56 8.61
CA PRO A 151 -3.74 14.44 7.90
C PRO A 151 -3.54 13.93 6.45
N GLU A 152 -4.43 13.06 6.01
CA GLU A 152 -4.45 12.56 4.63
C GLU A 152 -5.08 13.62 3.71
N PRO A 153 -4.53 13.87 2.49
CA PRO A 153 -5.21 14.69 1.50
C PRO A 153 -6.58 14.12 1.14
N GLY A 154 -7.64 14.93 1.23
CA GLY A 154 -9.02 14.46 0.96
C GLY A 154 -9.20 13.92 -0.45
N ALA A 155 -8.41 14.38 -1.43
CA ALA A 155 -8.42 13.87 -2.79
C ALA A 155 -8.02 12.39 -2.89
N ALA A 156 -7.15 11.90 -1.99
CA ALA A 156 -6.75 10.49 -1.95
C ALA A 156 -7.93 9.54 -1.66
N LEU A 157 -8.99 10.04 -1.02
CA LEU A 157 -10.20 9.28 -0.75
C LEU A 157 -11.30 9.51 -1.78
N ARG A 158 -11.48 10.78 -2.24
CA ARG A 158 -12.62 11.16 -3.10
C ARG A 158 -12.40 10.97 -4.59
N GLU A 159 -11.15 10.77 -5.04
CA GLU A 159 -10.83 10.61 -6.45
C GLU A 159 -10.55 9.16 -6.79
N ALA A 160 -11.06 8.70 -7.93
CA ALA A 160 -10.74 7.39 -8.47
C ALA A 160 -9.40 7.43 -9.24
N PRO A 161 -8.65 6.32 -9.31
CA PRO A 161 -7.49 6.22 -10.18
C PRO A 161 -7.93 6.23 -11.65
N VAL A 162 -7.10 6.78 -12.53
CA VAL A 162 -7.33 6.68 -13.99
C VAL A 162 -6.71 5.36 -14.46
N LEU A 163 -7.53 4.44 -14.96
CA LEU A 163 -7.16 3.11 -15.39
C LEU A 163 -7.48 2.93 -16.89
N THR A 164 -6.48 2.97 -17.74
CA THR A 164 -6.62 2.92 -19.20
C THR A 164 -5.71 1.90 -19.87
N ASN A 165 -4.69 1.41 -19.19
CA ASN A 165 -3.70 0.48 -19.72
C ASN A 165 -3.98 -0.94 -19.21
N ALA A 166 -4.50 -1.80 -20.09
CA ALA A 166 -4.82 -3.19 -19.74
C ALA A 166 -3.60 -4.03 -19.35
N ALA A 167 -2.37 -3.61 -19.68
CA ALA A 167 -1.17 -4.33 -19.30
C ALA A 167 -0.99 -4.47 -17.76
N ARG A 168 -1.63 -3.59 -16.97
CA ARG A 168 -1.68 -3.72 -15.50
C ARG A 168 -2.29 -5.05 -15.04
N LEU A 169 -3.19 -5.63 -15.85
CA LEU A 169 -3.92 -6.86 -15.51
C LEU A 169 -3.01 -8.10 -15.53
N ASP A 170 -1.88 -8.01 -16.23
CA ASP A 170 -0.88 -9.08 -16.34
C ASP A 170 0.22 -8.97 -15.26
N VAL A 171 0.21 -7.90 -14.43
CA VAL A 171 1.19 -7.74 -13.36
C VAL A 171 0.86 -8.74 -12.22
N PRO A 172 1.75 -9.71 -11.93
CA PRO A 172 1.54 -10.66 -10.84
C PRO A 172 1.29 -9.92 -9.53
N SER A 173 0.26 -10.33 -8.80
CA SER A 173 -0.19 -9.61 -7.60
C SER A 173 -0.33 -10.55 -6.40
N THR A 174 0.21 -10.14 -5.25
CA THR A 174 0.04 -10.85 -3.99
C THR A 174 -0.73 -9.98 -3.01
N VAL A 175 -1.80 -10.53 -2.43
CA VAL A 175 -2.53 -9.89 -1.33
C VAL A 175 -2.06 -10.51 -0.02
N VAL A 176 -1.41 -9.71 0.83
CA VAL A 176 -1.05 -10.10 2.20
C VAL A 176 -2.21 -9.73 3.11
N CYS A 177 -2.96 -10.72 3.56
CA CYS A 177 -4.18 -10.60 4.35
C CYS A 177 -3.81 -10.56 5.84
N THR A 178 -4.10 -9.47 6.54
CA THR A 178 -3.68 -9.29 7.94
C THR A 178 -4.87 -9.14 8.90
N ALA A 179 -5.56 -8.02 8.93
CA ALA A 179 -6.76 -7.82 9.74
C ALA A 179 -7.95 -8.65 9.21
N LEU A 180 -8.08 -8.73 7.88
CA LEU A 180 -9.03 -9.60 7.22
C LEU A 180 -8.32 -10.82 6.62
N SER A 181 -8.94 -11.99 6.71
CA SER A 181 -8.41 -13.22 6.09
C SER A 181 -8.62 -13.22 4.57
N SER A 182 -7.88 -14.09 3.87
CA SER A 182 -8.05 -14.28 2.44
C SER A 182 -9.47 -14.73 2.06
N GLU A 183 -10.18 -15.43 2.93
CA GLU A 183 -11.58 -15.80 2.74
C GLU A 183 -12.48 -14.55 2.80
N GLN A 184 -12.31 -13.69 3.80
CA GLN A 184 -13.05 -12.42 3.92
C GLN A 184 -12.78 -11.47 2.76
N ILE A 185 -11.53 -11.42 2.24
CA ILE A 185 -11.20 -10.64 1.04
C ILE A 185 -11.97 -11.18 -0.19
N LYS A 186 -12.04 -12.51 -0.36
CA LYS A 186 -12.81 -13.12 -1.45
C LYS A 186 -14.30 -12.85 -1.33
N ASP A 187 -14.83 -12.90 -0.13
CA ASP A 187 -16.23 -12.52 0.14
C ASP A 187 -16.48 -11.05 -0.22
N ALA A 188 -15.53 -10.15 0.08
CA ALA A 188 -15.62 -8.73 -0.28
C ALA A 188 -15.63 -8.52 -1.81
N ILE A 189 -14.87 -9.33 -2.56
CA ILE A 189 -14.89 -9.32 -4.04
C ILE A 189 -16.27 -9.74 -4.54
N GLU A 190 -16.82 -10.84 -4.00
CA GLU A 190 -18.16 -11.34 -4.40
C GLU A 190 -19.27 -10.34 -4.07
N GLN A 191 -19.12 -9.57 -2.99
CA GLN A 191 -20.04 -8.50 -2.60
C GLN A 191 -19.85 -7.20 -3.39
N GLY A 192 -18.82 -7.09 -4.22
CA GLY A 192 -18.58 -5.95 -5.10
C GLY A 192 -18.01 -4.72 -4.40
N TYR A 193 -17.27 -4.89 -3.29
CA TYR A 193 -16.62 -3.76 -2.63
C TYR A 193 -15.55 -3.13 -3.53
N ALA A 194 -15.63 -1.80 -3.70
CA ALA A 194 -14.79 -1.04 -4.64
C ALA A 194 -13.28 -1.11 -4.32
N TRP A 195 -12.91 -1.21 -3.05
CA TRP A 195 -11.51 -1.24 -2.63
C TRP A 195 -10.75 -2.52 -3.03
N VAL A 196 -11.48 -3.60 -3.36
CA VAL A 196 -10.93 -4.86 -3.91
C VAL A 196 -11.38 -5.11 -5.35
N GLY A 197 -12.07 -4.17 -5.96
CA GLY A 197 -12.74 -4.37 -7.26
C GLY A 197 -11.79 -4.84 -8.36
N GLY A 198 -10.55 -4.35 -8.39
CA GLY A 198 -9.56 -4.77 -9.36
C GLY A 198 -9.07 -6.22 -9.22
N LEU A 199 -9.20 -6.85 -8.04
CA LEU A 199 -8.78 -8.26 -7.85
C LEU A 199 -9.55 -9.22 -8.76
N ALA A 200 -10.80 -8.90 -9.10
CA ALA A 200 -11.60 -9.70 -10.01
C ALA A 200 -11.15 -9.60 -11.47
N GLU A 201 -10.39 -8.56 -11.81
CA GLU A 201 -9.92 -8.30 -13.18
C GLU A 201 -8.50 -8.82 -13.42
N LEU A 202 -7.67 -8.94 -12.35
CA LEU A 202 -6.28 -9.37 -12.45
C LEU A 202 -6.16 -10.85 -12.85
N HIS A 203 -5.18 -11.16 -13.72
CA HIS A 203 -5.00 -12.51 -14.27
C HIS A 203 -4.20 -13.45 -13.34
N ASP A 204 -3.33 -12.90 -12.48
CA ASP A 204 -2.49 -13.68 -11.55
C ASP A 204 -2.53 -13.07 -10.15
N VAL A 205 -3.29 -13.69 -9.25
CA VAL A 205 -3.48 -13.24 -7.86
C VAL A 205 -3.18 -14.36 -6.89
N THR A 206 -2.25 -14.09 -5.99
CA THR A 206 -1.91 -14.98 -4.85
C THR A 206 -2.36 -14.34 -3.54
N TYR A 207 -2.84 -15.14 -2.61
CA TYR A 207 -3.22 -14.70 -1.26
C TYR A 207 -2.29 -15.33 -0.22
N VAL A 208 -1.82 -14.53 0.73
CA VAL A 208 -0.98 -14.96 1.84
C VAL A 208 -1.59 -14.45 3.15
N ASP A 209 -2.07 -15.35 3.99
CA ASP A 209 -2.59 -14.97 5.31
C ASP A 209 -1.44 -14.76 6.30
N LEU A 210 -1.40 -13.58 6.90
CA LEU A 210 -0.51 -13.17 7.99
C LEU A 210 -1.37 -12.53 9.10
N PRO A 211 -2.16 -13.31 9.85
CA PRO A 211 -3.13 -12.78 10.81
C PRO A 211 -2.47 -11.90 11.87
N THR A 212 -2.78 -10.61 11.87
CA THR A 212 -2.25 -9.61 12.79
C THR A 212 -3.01 -8.28 12.62
N SER A 213 -2.51 -7.16 13.17
CA SER A 213 -3.11 -5.84 12.99
C SER A 213 -3.12 -5.40 11.52
N HIS A 214 -3.94 -4.42 11.21
CA HIS A 214 -3.91 -3.70 9.93
C HIS A 214 -2.51 -3.14 9.62
N TRP A 215 -1.79 -2.68 10.62
CA TRP A 215 -0.41 -2.17 10.52
C TRP A 215 0.62 -3.29 10.74
N SER A 216 0.60 -4.29 9.89
CA SER A 216 1.49 -5.45 9.95
C SER A 216 2.98 -5.11 9.86
N MET A 217 3.32 -3.95 9.28
CA MET A 217 4.69 -3.43 9.26
C MET A 217 5.24 -3.12 10.67
N TRP A 218 4.36 -3.03 11.68
CA TRP A 218 4.76 -2.83 13.09
C TRP A 218 4.51 -4.07 13.94
N SER A 219 3.39 -4.78 13.74
CA SER A 219 3.07 -5.96 14.55
C SER A 219 3.84 -7.22 14.13
N ARG A 220 4.18 -7.37 12.84
CA ARG A 220 4.87 -8.54 12.26
C ARG A 220 5.92 -8.13 11.22
N PRO A 221 6.85 -7.18 11.53
CA PRO A 221 7.76 -6.59 10.53
C PRO A 221 8.66 -7.61 9.85
N ARG A 222 9.16 -8.63 10.57
CA ARG A 222 10.08 -9.62 10.02
C ARG A 222 9.37 -10.60 9.09
N GLU A 223 8.19 -11.07 9.49
CA GLU A 223 7.39 -11.99 8.67
C GLU A 223 6.92 -11.29 7.38
N LEU A 224 6.47 -10.04 7.50
CA LEU A 224 6.10 -9.24 6.33
C LEU A 224 7.31 -8.99 5.42
N ALA A 225 8.48 -8.67 5.97
CA ALA A 225 9.71 -8.52 5.20
C ALA A 225 10.09 -9.82 4.48
N GLY A 226 9.94 -10.97 5.14
CA GLY A 226 10.15 -12.28 4.54
C GLY A 226 9.27 -12.54 3.32
N ILE A 227 7.97 -12.26 3.43
CA ILE A 227 7.00 -12.40 2.32
C ILE A 227 7.40 -11.50 1.15
N ILE A 228 7.62 -10.20 1.38
CA ILE A 228 7.99 -9.24 0.33
C ILE A 228 9.34 -9.60 -0.29
N GLY A 229 10.33 -10.01 0.52
CA GLY A 229 11.65 -10.41 0.08
C GLY A 229 11.64 -11.67 -0.80
N ASP A 230 10.80 -12.65 -0.47
CA ASP A 230 10.68 -13.88 -1.26
C ASP A 230 10.00 -13.59 -2.63
N ILE A 231 9.04 -12.69 -2.67
CA ILE A 231 8.46 -12.19 -3.93
C ILE A 231 9.56 -11.50 -4.77
N ALA A 232 10.39 -10.65 -4.15
CA ALA A 232 11.48 -9.96 -4.86
C ALA A 232 12.56 -10.92 -5.39
N LYS A 233 12.80 -12.05 -4.72
CA LYS A 233 13.69 -13.12 -5.21
C LYS A 233 13.07 -13.87 -6.38
N ALA A 234 11.76 -14.17 -6.31
CA ALA A 234 11.04 -14.89 -7.35
C ALA A 234 10.95 -14.09 -8.68
N HIS A 235 10.93 -12.77 -8.58
CA HIS A 235 10.86 -11.85 -9.72
C HIS A 235 12.21 -11.17 -10.03
N ALA A 236 13.33 -11.82 -9.68
CA ALA A 236 14.66 -11.32 -9.99
C ALA A 236 14.83 -11.09 -11.50
N PRO A 237 15.48 -9.99 -11.93
CA PRO A 237 15.77 -9.78 -13.35
C PRO A 237 16.55 -10.97 -13.92
N THR A 238 16.10 -11.49 -15.06
CA THR A 238 16.89 -12.49 -15.81
C THR A 238 18.16 -11.83 -16.35
N ALA A 239 19.32 -12.44 -16.06
CA ALA A 239 20.63 -11.96 -16.47
C ALA A 239 20.79 -11.98 -18.01
#